data_275ec6c462219cbf134b25822c8fb9aa
#
_entry.id   275ec6c462219cbf134b25822c8fb9aa
#
_cell.length_a   1.000
_cell.length_b   1.000
_cell.length_c   1.000
_cell.angle_alpha   90.00
_cell.angle_beta   90.00
_cell.angle_gamma   90.00
#
_symmetry.space_group_name_H-M   'P 1'
#
loop_
_entity.id
_entity.type
_entity.pdbx_description
1 polymer ?
#
loop_
_entity_poly.entity_id
_entity_poly.type
_entity_poly.pdbx_seq_one_letter_code
_entity_poly.pdbx_strand_id
1 'polypeptide(L)'
;MKARPLLSALALLALPLGSLPAAGPPAEALAYTCAGCHGTDGSSAGPSSPSIAGLDPEVFMDAMQDYKVDLRNSTIMNRIAKGYTDEQIQGMAMFFARQKLRPRPQQVDPTLVALGAELHDKHCEKCHENGGRPGDAGTLAGQWMPYLEFAMADFMDEERDWPRKMARKFDAAIDEQGDRAIPALIHYYGSQQ
;
A
#
# COMPACT_ATOMS: atom_id res chain seq x y z
N MET A 1 23.41 -86.07 8.22
CA MET A 1 22.32 -85.05 8.02
C MET A 1 22.95 -83.70 8.13
N LYS A 2 23.11 -82.93 6.99
CA LYS A 2 23.72 -81.67 6.94
C LYS A 2 22.61 -80.58 6.84
N ALA A 3 22.44 -79.74 7.85
CA ALA A 3 21.48 -78.64 7.83
C ALA A 3 22.06 -77.49 6.98
N ARG A 4 21.27 -76.99 6.02
CA ARG A 4 21.56 -75.81 5.21
C ARG A 4 20.96 -74.58 5.91
N PRO A 5 21.70 -73.47 6.07
CA PRO A 5 21.11 -72.26 6.57
C PRO A 5 20.33 -71.55 5.46
N LEU A 6 19.10 -71.14 5.75
CA LEU A 6 18.26 -70.23 4.93
C LEU A 6 18.72 -68.79 5.18
N LEU A 7 19.39 -68.18 4.22
CA LEU A 7 19.65 -66.75 4.20
C LEU A 7 18.41 -66.03 3.70
N SER A 8 17.65 -65.41 4.61
CA SER A 8 16.54 -64.50 4.25
C SER A 8 17.14 -63.15 3.84
N ALA A 9 17.08 -62.86 2.54
CA ALA A 9 17.46 -61.54 2.01
C ALA A 9 16.36 -60.52 2.32
N LEU A 10 16.61 -59.56 3.20
CA LEU A 10 15.75 -58.45 3.51
C LEU A 10 15.95 -57.38 2.40
N ALA A 11 15.05 -57.32 1.45
CA ALA A 11 15.04 -56.25 0.43
C ALA A 11 14.56 -54.93 1.06
N LEU A 12 15.48 -54.01 1.35
CA LEU A 12 15.10 -52.62 1.68
C LEU A 12 14.51 -51.96 0.42
N LEU A 13 13.20 -51.72 0.39
CA LEU A 13 12.57 -50.84 -0.56
C LEU A 13 13.00 -49.38 -0.21
N ALA A 14 13.94 -48.85 -0.96
CA ALA A 14 14.24 -47.42 -0.95
C ALA A 14 13.12 -46.64 -1.67
N LEU A 15 12.19 -46.08 -0.91
CA LEU A 15 11.22 -45.13 -1.42
C LEU A 15 11.97 -43.86 -1.84
N PRO A 16 11.77 -43.34 -3.06
CA PRO A 16 12.35 -42.04 -3.44
C PRO A 16 11.71 -40.96 -2.53
N LEU A 17 12.51 -40.30 -1.71
CA LEU A 17 12.13 -39.05 -1.07
C LEU A 17 11.99 -37.99 -2.19
N GLY A 18 10.78 -37.89 -2.75
CA GLY A 18 10.41 -36.76 -3.60
C GLY A 18 10.55 -35.50 -2.78
N SER A 19 11.47 -34.61 -3.16
CA SER A 19 11.55 -33.27 -2.60
C SER A 19 10.23 -32.56 -2.90
N LEU A 20 9.37 -32.41 -1.90
CA LEU A 20 8.23 -31.49 -2.00
C LEU A 20 8.82 -30.09 -2.21
N PRO A 21 8.33 -29.32 -3.21
CA PRO A 21 8.73 -27.93 -3.32
C PRO A 21 8.37 -27.25 -1.99
N ALA A 22 9.37 -26.60 -1.38
CA ALA A 22 9.12 -25.83 -0.17
C ALA A 22 8.12 -24.72 -0.55
N ALA A 23 6.93 -24.76 0.05
CA ALA A 23 5.99 -23.64 -0.06
C ALA A 23 6.70 -22.39 0.45
N GLY A 24 6.64 -21.31 -0.34
CA GLY A 24 7.18 -20.01 0.07
C GLY A 24 6.55 -19.54 1.39
N PRO A 25 7.11 -18.50 2.03
CA PRO A 25 6.56 -17.98 3.27
C PRO A 25 5.10 -17.54 3.06
N PRO A 26 4.22 -17.74 4.06
CA PRO A 26 2.83 -17.33 3.95
C PRO A 26 2.72 -15.80 3.77
N ALA A 27 1.70 -15.32 3.06
CA ALA A 27 1.50 -13.90 2.76
C ALA A 27 1.52 -13.01 4.01
N GLU A 28 0.99 -13.50 5.13
CA GLU A 28 1.02 -12.80 6.41
C GLU A 28 2.46 -12.58 6.92
N ALA A 29 3.31 -13.59 6.83
CA ALA A 29 4.72 -13.45 7.21
C ALA A 29 5.46 -12.44 6.32
N LEU A 30 5.12 -12.39 5.03
CA LEU A 30 5.65 -11.39 4.11
C LEU A 30 5.12 -9.98 4.45
N ALA A 31 3.83 -9.84 4.77
CA ALA A 31 3.25 -8.55 5.16
C ALA A 31 3.92 -7.96 6.41
N TYR A 32 4.34 -8.77 7.37
CA TYR A 32 5.08 -8.28 8.54
C TYR A 32 6.46 -7.69 8.21
N THR A 33 7.03 -7.96 7.05
CA THR A 33 8.27 -7.29 6.61
C THR A 33 8.05 -5.79 6.35
N CYS A 34 6.81 -5.37 6.09
CA CYS A 34 6.42 -3.98 5.88
C CYS A 34 6.23 -3.19 7.20
N ALA A 35 6.15 -3.90 8.34
CA ALA A 35 5.78 -3.34 9.64
C ALA A 35 6.72 -2.23 10.13
N GLY A 36 8.01 -2.30 9.79
CA GLY A 36 9.00 -1.32 10.24
C GLY A 36 8.72 0.12 9.77
N CYS A 37 8.07 0.28 8.62
CA CYS A 37 7.74 1.57 8.02
C CYS A 37 6.23 1.84 8.04
N HIS A 38 5.41 0.83 7.72
CA HIS A 38 3.97 0.99 7.55
C HIS A 38 3.14 0.59 8.78
N GLY A 39 3.79 0.19 9.88
CA GLY A 39 3.10 -0.32 11.08
C GLY A 39 2.69 -1.80 10.94
N THR A 40 2.54 -2.50 12.06
CA THR A 40 2.31 -3.96 12.10
C THR A 40 1.03 -4.38 11.37
N ASP A 41 0.00 -3.55 11.45
CA ASP A 41 -1.29 -3.74 10.78
C ASP A 41 -1.46 -2.86 9.53
N GLY A 42 -0.39 -2.18 9.10
CA GLY A 42 -0.44 -1.24 8.00
C GLY A 42 -0.87 0.18 8.38
N SER A 43 -1.10 0.47 9.68
CA SER A 43 -1.36 1.83 10.16
C SER A 43 -0.04 2.47 10.59
N SER A 44 0.56 3.28 9.73
CA SER A 44 1.89 3.87 9.92
C SER A 44 1.98 4.72 11.20
N ALA A 45 3.10 4.59 11.89
CA ALA A 45 3.43 5.41 13.06
C ALA A 45 4.32 6.63 12.73
N GLY A 46 4.78 6.73 11.49
CA GLY A 46 5.73 7.77 11.07
C GLY A 46 5.19 8.65 9.94
N PRO A 47 5.51 9.94 9.93
CA PRO A 47 4.84 10.90 9.06
C PRO A 47 5.20 10.76 7.58
N SER A 48 6.34 10.16 7.24
CA SER A 48 6.80 10.05 5.84
C SER A 48 6.40 8.75 5.16
N SER A 49 5.94 7.74 5.93
CA SER A 49 5.49 6.47 5.37
C SER A 49 3.96 6.42 5.39
N PRO A 50 3.30 6.03 4.28
CA PRO A 50 1.85 5.96 4.25
C PRO A 50 1.29 4.84 5.12
N SER A 51 0.08 5.03 5.60
CA SER A 51 -0.75 3.92 6.07
C SER A 51 -1.28 3.14 4.86
N ILE A 52 -1.21 1.81 4.94
CA ILE A 52 -1.64 0.86 3.90
C ILE A 52 -2.72 -0.10 4.41
N ALA A 53 -3.16 0.07 5.66
CA ALA A 53 -4.27 -0.68 6.24
C ALA A 53 -5.58 -0.32 5.54
N GLY A 54 -6.38 -1.33 5.17
CA GLY A 54 -7.64 -1.15 4.47
C GLY A 54 -7.51 -0.68 3.02
N LEU A 55 -6.29 -0.63 2.48
CA LEU A 55 -6.09 -0.24 1.08
C LEU A 55 -6.72 -1.29 0.16
N ASP A 56 -7.37 -0.81 -0.89
CA ASP A 56 -7.90 -1.68 -1.93
C ASP A 56 -6.79 -2.56 -2.51
N PRO A 57 -7.03 -3.88 -2.71
CA PRO A 57 -6.01 -4.79 -3.21
C PRO A 57 -5.44 -4.40 -4.57
N GLU A 58 -6.25 -3.87 -5.50
CA GLU A 58 -5.78 -3.47 -6.83
C GLU A 58 -4.88 -2.25 -6.71
N VAL A 59 -5.27 -1.25 -5.90
CA VAL A 59 -4.43 -0.07 -5.62
C VAL A 59 -3.09 -0.45 -4.99
N PHE A 60 -3.09 -1.43 -4.08
CA PHE A 60 -1.83 -1.93 -3.50
C PHE A 60 -0.97 -2.63 -4.54
N MET A 61 -1.56 -3.52 -5.34
CA MET A 61 -0.84 -4.26 -6.38
C MET A 61 -0.28 -3.33 -7.44
N ASP A 62 -1.07 -2.38 -7.94
CA ASP A 62 -0.65 -1.40 -8.95
C ASP A 62 0.53 -0.56 -8.44
N ALA A 63 0.42 -0.03 -7.20
CA ALA A 63 1.51 0.74 -6.62
C ALA A 63 2.81 -0.09 -6.48
N MET A 64 2.70 -1.36 -6.08
CA MET A 64 3.87 -2.24 -5.96
C MET A 64 4.47 -2.58 -7.33
N GLN A 65 3.65 -2.75 -8.37
CA GLN A 65 4.13 -2.97 -9.74
C GLN A 65 4.81 -1.72 -10.29
N ASP A 66 4.23 -0.54 -10.11
CA ASP A 66 4.82 0.71 -10.53
C ASP A 66 6.19 0.94 -9.89
N TYR A 67 6.34 0.66 -8.59
CA TYR A 67 7.65 0.68 -7.92
C TYR A 67 8.61 -0.37 -8.47
N LYS A 68 8.13 -1.56 -8.79
CA LYS A 68 8.94 -2.68 -9.28
C LYS A 68 9.56 -2.39 -10.65
N VAL A 69 8.84 -1.65 -11.50
CA VAL A 69 9.27 -1.27 -12.85
C VAL A 69 9.76 0.18 -12.96
N ASP A 70 9.93 0.86 -11.83
CA ASP A 70 10.42 2.25 -11.71
C ASP A 70 9.51 3.30 -12.43
N LEU A 71 8.21 3.01 -12.57
CA LEU A 71 7.21 3.98 -13.06
C LEU A 71 6.73 4.96 -11.99
N ARG A 72 6.92 4.62 -10.73
CA ARG A 72 6.62 5.49 -9.58
C ARG A 72 7.88 5.69 -8.76
N ASN A 73 8.26 6.95 -8.57
CA ASN A 73 9.43 7.30 -7.78
C ASN A 73 9.21 7.02 -6.27
N SER A 74 10.29 6.68 -5.57
CA SER A 74 10.30 6.55 -4.12
C SER A 74 11.73 6.54 -3.57
N THR A 75 11.86 6.83 -2.29
CA THR A 75 13.16 6.76 -1.61
C THR A 75 13.66 5.32 -1.47
N ILE A 76 12.76 4.33 -1.28
CA ILE A 76 13.14 2.94 -0.98
C ILE A 76 12.25 1.88 -1.66
N MET A 77 10.96 2.18 -1.93
CA MET A 77 10.01 1.16 -2.36
C MET A 77 10.37 0.53 -3.70
N ASN A 78 11.01 1.26 -4.62
CA ASN A 78 11.54 0.70 -5.87
C ASN A 78 12.50 -0.48 -5.65
N ARG A 79 13.30 -0.44 -4.58
CA ARG A 79 14.20 -1.54 -4.22
C ARG A 79 13.47 -2.67 -3.51
N ILE A 80 12.53 -2.34 -2.62
CA ILE A 80 11.77 -3.33 -1.84
C ILE A 80 10.84 -4.12 -2.77
N ALA A 81 10.08 -3.46 -3.65
CA ALA A 81 9.11 -4.10 -4.50
C ALA A 81 9.73 -5.14 -5.44
N LYS A 82 10.94 -4.91 -5.94
CA LYS A 82 11.69 -5.84 -6.80
C LYS A 82 12.01 -7.19 -6.13
N GLY A 83 11.97 -7.25 -4.80
CA GLY A 83 12.22 -8.47 -4.02
C GLY A 83 11.04 -9.46 -3.95
N TYR A 84 9.85 -9.08 -4.45
CA TYR A 84 8.64 -9.89 -4.33
C TYR A 84 8.12 -10.37 -5.69
N THR A 85 7.55 -11.60 -5.71
CA THR A 85 6.78 -12.08 -6.87
C THR A 85 5.39 -11.44 -6.88
N ASP A 86 4.70 -11.53 -8.01
CA ASP A 86 3.36 -10.95 -8.16
C ASP A 86 2.34 -11.67 -7.25
N GLU A 87 2.49 -12.98 -7.04
CA GLU A 87 1.68 -13.76 -6.12
C GLU A 87 1.92 -13.34 -4.65
N GLN A 88 3.16 -13.01 -4.31
CA GLN A 88 3.51 -12.50 -2.98
C GLN A 88 2.91 -11.11 -2.76
N ILE A 89 2.99 -10.23 -3.75
CA ILE A 89 2.37 -8.90 -3.73
C ILE A 89 0.85 -9.03 -3.57
N GLN A 90 0.19 -9.91 -4.34
CA GLN A 90 -1.23 -10.18 -4.21
C GLN A 90 -1.60 -10.69 -2.81
N GLY A 91 -0.82 -11.61 -2.26
CA GLY A 91 -1.05 -12.11 -0.90
C GLY A 91 -0.95 -11.03 0.17
N MET A 92 0.05 -10.13 0.06
CA MET A 92 0.20 -8.98 0.96
C MET A 92 -0.93 -7.96 0.77
N ALA A 93 -1.38 -7.69 -0.46
CA ALA A 93 -2.52 -6.83 -0.76
C ALA A 93 -3.78 -7.32 -0.04
N MET A 94 -4.08 -8.62 -0.15
CA MET A 94 -5.21 -9.25 0.54
C MET A 94 -5.08 -9.24 2.06
N PHE A 95 -3.86 -9.26 2.60
CA PHE A 95 -3.64 -9.11 4.04
C PHE A 95 -3.97 -7.69 4.50
N PHE A 96 -3.42 -6.66 3.86
CA PHE A 96 -3.62 -5.26 4.25
C PHE A 96 -5.05 -4.77 4.00
N ALA A 97 -5.73 -5.25 2.97
CA ALA A 97 -7.13 -4.93 2.70
C ALA A 97 -8.08 -5.31 3.86
N ARG A 98 -7.74 -6.34 4.61
CA ARG A 98 -8.52 -6.78 5.78
C ARG A 98 -8.17 -6.03 7.06
N GLN A 99 -7.10 -5.23 7.06
CA GLN A 99 -6.71 -4.46 8.23
C GLN A 99 -7.57 -3.21 8.36
N LYS A 100 -7.83 -2.81 9.60
CA LYS A 100 -8.55 -1.57 9.87
C LYS A 100 -7.55 -0.42 10.01
N LEU A 101 -7.69 0.61 9.19
CA LEU A 101 -6.93 1.85 9.35
C LEU A 101 -7.20 2.46 10.72
N ARG A 102 -6.12 2.84 11.40
CA ARG A 102 -6.12 3.55 12.68
C ARG A 102 -5.40 4.88 12.49
N PRO A 103 -6.10 5.93 12.08
CA PRO A 103 -5.51 7.24 11.89
C PRO A 103 -4.86 7.75 13.18
N ARG A 104 -3.87 8.59 13.03
CA ARG A 104 -3.21 9.27 14.15
C ARG A 104 -3.64 10.74 14.20
N PRO A 105 -3.93 11.29 15.38
CA PRO A 105 -4.21 12.71 15.52
C PRO A 105 -3.07 13.55 14.94
N GLN A 106 -3.41 14.56 14.15
CA GLN A 106 -2.49 15.51 13.56
C GLN A 106 -2.94 16.94 13.88
N GLN A 107 -2.00 17.87 13.89
CA GLN A 107 -2.34 19.27 14.08
C GLN A 107 -2.80 19.86 12.76
N VAL A 108 -4.06 20.27 12.68
CA VAL A 108 -4.66 20.84 11.47
C VAL A 108 -5.12 22.27 11.72
N ASP A 109 -5.10 23.10 10.68
CA ASP A 109 -5.72 24.41 10.70
C ASP A 109 -7.20 24.27 10.35
N PRO A 110 -8.12 24.66 11.27
CA PRO A 110 -9.57 24.56 11.04
C PRO A 110 -10.05 25.32 9.79
N THR A 111 -9.39 26.43 9.44
CA THR A 111 -9.75 27.24 8.27
C THR A 111 -9.40 26.48 6.98
N LEU A 112 -8.22 25.84 6.96
CA LEU A 112 -7.81 25.02 5.83
C LEU A 112 -8.64 23.74 5.75
N VAL A 113 -9.01 23.13 6.87
CA VAL A 113 -9.92 21.96 6.89
C VAL A 113 -11.28 22.30 6.25
N ALA A 114 -11.88 23.44 6.61
CA ALA A 114 -13.16 23.87 6.03
C ALA A 114 -13.05 24.09 4.52
N LEU A 115 -12.01 24.81 4.07
CA LEU A 115 -11.75 25.03 2.65
C LEU A 115 -11.48 23.70 1.92
N GLY A 116 -10.68 22.82 2.51
CA GLY A 116 -10.37 21.52 1.94
C GLY A 116 -11.60 20.62 1.81
N ALA A 117 -12.55 20.70 2.74
CA ALA A 117 -13.82 19.99 2.65
C ALA A 117 -14.64 20.46 1.44
N GLU A 118 -14.73 21.77 1.20
CA GLU A 118 -15.42 22.36 0.04
C GLU A 118 -14.76 21.94 -1.28
N LEU A 119 -13.43 21.99 -1.35
CA LEU A 119 -12.68 21.57 -2.54
C LEU A 119 -12.82 20.09 -2.81
N HIS A 120 -12.77 19.27 -1.74
CA HIS A 120 -12.96 17.83 -1.86
C HIS A 120 -14.34 17.50 -2.43
N ASP A 121 -15.40 18.01 -1.84
CA ASP A 121 -16.77 17.78 -2.26
C ASP A 121 -16.98 18.14 -3.75
N LYS A 122 -16.44 19.28 -4.17
CA LYS A 122 -16.61 19.79 -5.53
C LYS A 122 -15.76 19.09 -6.59
N HIS A 123 -14.54 18.73 -6.25
CA HIS A 123 -13.56 18.28 -7.24
C HIS A 123 -13.08 16.83 -7.04
N CYS A 124 -13.09 16.29 -5.83
CA CYS A 124 -12.41 15.04 -5.48
C CYS A 124 -13.36 13.90 -5.10
N GLU A 125 -14.52 14.20 -4.47
CA GLU A 125 -15.45 13.22 -3.90
C GLU A 125 -15.91 12.17 -4.90
N LYS A 126 -16.04 12.51 -6.19
CA LYS A 126 -16.49 11.55 -7.22
C LYS A 126 -15.61 10.31 -7.36
N CYS A 127 -14.31 10.44 -7.05
CA CYS A 127 -13.35 9.35 -7.15
C CYS A 127 -12.81 8.97 -5.78
N HIS A 128 -12.61 9.93 -4.89
CA HIS A 128 -12.17 9.74 -3.51
C HIS A 128 -13.37 9.82 -2.56
N GLU A 129 -14.28 8.85 -2.71
CA GLU A 129 -15.56 8.82 -2.02
C GLU A 129 -15.47 8.87 -0.50
N ASN A 130 -16.55 9.30 0.14
CA ASN A 130 -16.69 9.35 1.59
C ASN A 130 -15.57 10.14 2.31
N GLY A 131 -15.15 11.26 1.74
CA GLY A 131 -14.09 12.08 2.29
C GLY A 131 -12.69 11.50 2.12
N GLY A 132 -12.50 10.69 1.09
CA GLY A 132 -11.21 10.05 0.78
C GLY A 132 -10.92 8.81 1.62
N ARG A 133 -11.94 8.13 2.15
CA ARG A 133 -11.79 6.86 2.88
C ARG A 133 -11.33 5.76 1.93
N PRO A 134 -10.88 4.60 2.48
CA PRO A 134 -10.42 3.48 1.65
C PRO A 134 -11.39 3.11 0.53
N GLY A 135 -10.90 3.04 -0.69
CA GLY A 135 -11.65 2.74 -1.92
C GLY A 135 -10.70 2.52 -3.08
N ASP A 136 -11.27 2.35 -4.27
CA ASP A 136 -10.56 2.05 -5.53
C ASP A 136 -9.67 3.20 -6.04
N ALA A 137 -9.83 4.40 -5.53
CA ALA A 137 -8.94 5.54 -5.79
C ALA A 137 -7.85 5.73 -4.69
N GLY A 138 -7.68 4.75 -3.81
CA GLY A 138 -6.74 4.79 -2.70
C GLY A 138 -7.32 5.43 -1.44
N THR A 139 -6.48 5.56 -0.41
CA THR A 139 -6.86 6.09 0.89
C THR A 139 -6.19 7.43 1.13
N LEU A 140 -6.98 8.49 1.30
CA LEU A 140 -6.53 9.84 1.63
C LEU A 140 -6.89 10.20 3.08
N ALA A 141 -8.09 9.82 3.53
CA ALA A 141 -8.59 10.09 4.87
C ALA A 141 -7.67 9.49 5.94
N GLY A 142 -7.23 10.31 6.88
CA GLY A 142 -6.39 9.90 7.99
C GLY A 142 -4.94 9.56 7.62
N GLN A 143 -4.52 9.81 6.39
CA GLN A 143 -3.12 9.72 6.01
C GLN A 143 -2.29 10.82 6.69
N TRP A 144 -1.00 10.55 6.87
CA TRP A 144 -0.07 11.54 7.37
C TRP A 144 0.04 12.74 6.41
N MET A 145 -0.14 13.95 6.93
CA MET A 145 -0.03 15.19 6.14
C MET A 145 1.32 15.31 5.42
N PRO A 146 2.47 15.07 6.08
CA PRO A 146 3.76 15.11 5.39
C PRO A 146 3.89 14.07 4.26
N TYR A 147 3.28 12.88 4.41
CA TYR A 147 3.23 11.93 3.30
C TYR A 147 2.39 12.44 2.13
N LEU A 148 1.25 13.07 2.42
CA LEU A 148 0.41 13.67 1.37
C LEU A 148 1.14 14.83 0.66
N GLU A 149 1.93 15.63 1.40
CA GLU A 149 2.78 16.67 0.82
C GLU A 149 3.80 16.10 -0.15
N PHE A 150 4.53 15.05 0.25
CA PHE A 150 5.48 14.37 -0.63
C PHE A 150 4.79 13.75 -1.86
N ALA A 151 3.65 13.09 -1.67
CA ALA A 151 2.92 12.49 -2.77
C ALA A 151 2.39 13.55 -3.77
N MET A 152 2.02 14.74 -3.30
CA MET A 152 1.62 15.87 -4.15
C MET A 152 2.82 16.46 -4.87
N ALA A 153 3.98 16.59 -4.21
CA ALA A 153 5.22 17.03 -4.84
C ALA A 153 5.63 16.07 -5.97
N ASP A 154 5.61 14.75 -5.74
CA ASP A 154 5.91 13.74 -6.77
C ASP A 154 5.03 13.91 -8.02
N PHE A 155 3.75 14.24 -7.85
CA PHE A 155 2.85 14.52 -8.97
C PHE A 155 3.22 15.83 -9.69
N MET A 156 3.50 16.90 -8.94
CA MET A 156 3.79 18.22 -9.51
C MET A 156 5.15 18.27 -10.19
N ASP A 157 6.12 17.51 -9.71
CA ASP A 157 7.48 17.40 -10.24
C ASP A 157 7.59 16.34 -11.37
N GLU A 158 6.46 15.79 -11.82
CA GLU A 158 6.37 14.77 -12.87
C GLU A 158 7.12 13.46 -12.54
N GLU A 159 7.39 13.22 -11.24
CA GLU A 159 8.00 11.99 -10.72
C GLU A 159 6.97 10.86 -10.52
N ARG A 160 5.69 11.20 -10.71
CA ARG A 160 4.55 10.30 -10.68
C ARG A 160 3.50 10.71 -11.69
N ASP A 161 3.06 9.77 -12.51
CA ASP A 161 2.03 10.02 -13.52
C ASP A 161 0.66 10.36 -12.91
N TRP A 162 0.06 11.45 -13.40
CA TRP A 162 -1.30 11.82 -13.07
C TRP A 162 -2.32 10.98 -13.85
N PRO A 163 -3.29 10.33 -13.20
CA PRO A 163 -4.49 9.92 -13.91
C PRO A 163 -5.18 11.15 -14.55
N ARG A 164 -5.42 11.12 -15.85
CA ARG A 164 -5.92 12.30 -16.61
C ARG A 164 -7.15 12.99 -16.00
N LYS A 165 -8.04 12.22 -15.35
CA LYS A 165 -9.24 12.78 -14.68
C LYS A 165 -8.84 13.51 -13.40
N MET A 166 -7.89 12.96 -12.64
CA MET A 166 -7.37 13.55 -11.42
C MET A 166 -6.68 14.87 -11.72
N ALA A 167 -5.77 14.91 -12.71
CA ALA A 167 -5.06 16.13 -13.12
C ALA A 167 -6.04 17.28 -13.41
N ARG A 168 -7.04 17.06 -14.29
CA ARG A 168 -8.03 18.10 -14.61
C ARG A 168 -8.83 18.60 -13.41
N LYS A 169 -9.12 17.73 -12.45
CA LYS A 169 -9.85 18.11 -11.24
C LYS A 169 -8.97 18.88 -10.27
N PHE A 170 -7.72 18.49 -10.21
CA PHE A 170 -6.72 19.20 -9.44
C PHE A 170 -6.46 20.60 -9.98
N ASP A 171 -6.27 20.73 -11.30
CA ASP A 171 -6.12 22.03 -11.96
C ASP A 171 -7.30 22.94 -11.64
N ALA A 172 -8.54 22.43 -11.71
CA ALA A 172 -9.72 23.19 -11.36
C ALA A 172 -9.75 23.66 -9.90
N ALA A 173 -9.20 22.87 -8.96
CA ALA A 173 -9.09 23.29 -7.56
C ALA A 173 -8.01 24.36 -7.38
N ILE A 174 -6.90 24.27 -8.11
CA ILE A 174 -5.83 25.28 -8.12
C ILE A 174 -6.35 26.59 -8.76
N ASP A 175 -7.06 26.52 -9.89
CA ASP A 175 -7.65 27.70 -10.54
C ASP A 175 -8.61 28.46 -9.61
N GLU A 176 -9.30 27.73 -8.72
CA GLU A 176 -10.25 28.31 -7.79
C GLU A 176 -9.60 28.94 -6.56
N GLN A 177 -8.58 28.33 -5.98
CA GLN A 177 -8.02 28.69 -4.68
C GLN A 177 -6.50 29.02 -4.68
N GLY A 178 -5.86 28.88 -5.83
CA GLY A 178 -4.42 29.13 -5.96
C GLY A 178 -3.59 28.27 -5.02
N ASP A 179 -2.55 28.87 -4.45
CA ASP A 179 -1.60 28.20 -3.55
C ASP A 179 -2.25 27.63 -2.26
N ARG A 180 -3.51 27.98 -1.99
CA ARG A 180 -4.23 27.45 -0.81
C ARG A 180 -4.86 26.09 -1.04
N ALA A 181 -5.05 25.66 -2.30
CA ALA A 181 -5.76 24.44 -2.63
C ALA A 181 -5.07 23.19 -2.04
N ILE A 182 -3.76 23.05 -2.26
CA ILE A 182 -2.99 21.89 -1.77
C ILE A 182 -2.98 21.83 -0.23
N PRO A 183 -2.56 22.89 0.48
CA PRO A 183 -2.60 22.88 1.94
C PRO A 183 -4.00 22.58 2.49
N ALA A 184 -5.05 23.15 1.88
CA ALA A 184 -6.42 22.92 2.32
C ALA A 184 -6.83 21.43 2.22
N LEU A 185 -6.58 20.79 1.07
CA LEU A 185 -6.86 19.37 0.86
C LEU A 185 -6.06 18.49 1.82
N ILE A 186 -4.78 18.79 2.03
CA ILE A 186 -3.90 18.04 2.94
C ILE A 186 -4.42 18.14 4.39
N HIS A 187 -4.77 19.35 4.86
CA HIS A 187 -5.33 19.54 6.20
C HIS A 187 -6.69 18.85 6.35
N TYR A 188 -7.52 18.88 5.31
CA TYR A 188 -8.81 18.17 5.31
C TYR A 188 -8.61 16.67 5.46
N TYR A 189 -7.78 16.02 4.63
CA TYR A 189 -7.54 14.58 4.74
C TYR A 189 -6.85 14.20 6.05
N GLY A 190 -5.90 15.01 6.52
CA GLY A 190 -5.24 14.79 7.82
C GLY A 190 -6.18 14.90 9.02
N SER A 191 -7.30 15.62 8.88
CA SER A 191 -8.33 15.78 9.91
C SER A 191 -9.30 14.60 10.00
N GLN A 192 -9.39 13.77 8.95
CA GLN A 192 -10.32 12.64 8.91
C GLN A 192 -9.85 11.50 9.81
N GLN A 193 -10.68 11.02 10.73
CA GLN A 193 -10.34 9.98 11.71
C GLN A 193 -11.40 8.90 11.83
#